data_7daf60b4aa9a954a8254e010cc8a03f6
#
_entry.id   7daf60b4aa9a954a8254e010cc8a03f6
#
_cell.length_a   1.000
_cell.length_b   1.000
_cell.length_c   1.000
_cell.angle_alpha   90.00
_cell.angle_beta   90.00
_cell.angle_gamma   90.00
#
_symmetry.space_group_name_H-M   'P 1'
#
loop_
_entity.id
_entity.type
_entity.pdbx_description
1 polymer ?
#
loop_
_entity_poly.entity_id
_entity_poly.type
_entity_poly.pdbx_seq_one_letter_code
_entity_poly.pdbx_strand_id
1 'polypeptide(L)'
;MEETVKEENKADPRTYTRIIKQNSESSAQLMPGTIDASRLSEFASVECSIKESGKYSLTIRFKNETNPDKNSLIVKTLGLPSYEDAKKTLEEESSMDGVKINIDSFNFNYEDCVFFCDINPKTLEITHTYWTLKNPSVSKVTTIIGLTKITVEMTTNDETTTSYWDFGY
;
A
#
# COMPACT_ATOMS: atom_id res chain seq x y z
N MET A 1 4.89 -24.76 14.77
CA MET A 1 4.93 -23.32 14.42
C MET A 1 3.50 -22.93 14.18
N GLU A 2 2.84 -22.30 15.17
CA GLU A 2 1.43 -21.93 15.06
C GLU A 2 1.36 -20.53 14.46
N GLU A 3 0.77 -20.46 13.28
CA GLU A 3 0.36 -19.21 12.65
C GLU A 3 -1.04 -18.89 13.19
N THR A 4 -1.15 -17.95 14.13
CA THR A 4 -2.46 -17.55 14.64
C THR A 4 -2.91 -16.35 13.84
N VAL A 5 -3.73 -16.59 12.83
CA VAL A 5 -4.50 -15.54 12.15
C VAL A 5 -5.81 -15.39 12.90
N LYS A 6 -6.00 -14.28 13.59
CA LYS A 6 -7.31 -13.91 14.12
C LYS A 6 -8.05 -13.10 13.05
N GLU A 7 -9.03 -13.72 12.45
CA GLU A 7 -10.05 -13.04 11.63
C GLU A 7 -11.14 -12.51 12.54
N GLU A 8 -11.17 -11.22 12.80
CA GLU A 8 -12.35 -10.59 13.42
C GLU A 8 -13.27 -10.08 12.31
N ASN A 9 -14.29 -10.89 12.00
CA ASN A 9 -15.38 -10.52 11.11
C ASN A 9 -16.37 -9.59 11.85
N LYS A 10 -16.14 -8.28 11.79
CA LYS A 10 -17.20 -7.29 11.91
C LYS A 10 -17.17 -6.48 10.62
N ALA A 11 -18.39 -6.20 10.10
CA ALA A 11 -18.56 -5.47 8.86
C ALA A 11 -17.54 -4.34 8.70
N ASP A 12 -16.49 -4.63 7.91
CA ASP A 12 -15.39 -3.73 7.49
C ASP A 12 -14.82 -2.75 8.55
N PRO A 13 -13.50 -2.70 8.79
CA PRO A 13 -12.38 -3.24 8.01
C PRO A 13 -11.88 -4.58 8.54
N ARG A 14 -11.36 -5.42 7.67
CA ARG A 14 -10.68 -6.66 8.06
C ARG A 14 -9.35 -6.31 8.71
N THR A 15 -9.20 -6.64 9.99
CA THR A 15 -7.94 -6.48 10.71
C THR A 15 -7.22 -7.82 10.76
N TYR A 16 -6.00 -7.86 10.23
CA TYR A 16 -5.14 -9.03 10.29
C TYR A 16 -3.97 -8.75 11.22
N THR A 17 -3.71 -9.64 12.16
CA THR A 17 -2.49 -9.60 12.99
C THR A 17 -1.62 -10.78 12.63
N ARG A 18 -0.38 -10.54 12.23
CA ARG A 18 0.60 -11.57 11.91
C ARG A 18 1.85 -11.37 12.76
N ILE A 19 2.29 -12.42 13.44
CA ILE A 19 3.57 -12.43 14.16
C ILE A 19 4.64 -12.93 13.19
N ILE A 20 5.61 -12.09 12.88
CA ILE A 20 6.74 -12.42 12.03
C ILE A 20 7.92 -12.71 12.95
N LYS A 21 8.44 -13.94 12.89
CA LYS A 21 9.63 -14.30 13.67
C LYS A 21 10.89 -13.74 13.04
N GLN A 22 11.83 -13.31 13.86
CA GLN A 22 13.17 -12.95 13.41
C GLN A 22 13.78 -14.07 12.55
N ASN A 23 14.43 -13.69 11.45
CA ASN A 23 15.01 -14.61 10.45
C ASN A 23 14.02 -15.55 9.76
N SER A 24 12.70 -15.29 9.79
CA SER A 24 11.76 -15.99 8.93
C SER A 24 11.79 -15.40 7.52
N GLU A 25 11.70 -16.24 6.50
CA GLU A 25 11.36 -15.77 5.15
C GLU A 25 9.92 -15.26 5.18
N SER A 26 9.78 -13.96 5.40
CA SER A 26 8.47 -13.30 5.39
C SER A 26 8.30 -12.54 4.09
N SER A 27 7.17 -12.74 3.44
CA SER A 27 6.74 -11.86 2.35
C SER A 27 6.28 -10.48 2.83
N ALA A 28 6.21 -10.26 4.15
CA ALA A 28 5.89 -8.96 4.71
C ALA A 28 7.12 -8.05 4.56
N GLN A 29 7.04 -7.15 3.61
CA GLN A 29 8.03 -6.10 3.42
C GLN A 29 7.74 -5.00 4.43
N LEU A 30 8.62 -4.85 5.42
CA LEU A 30 8.51 -3.80 6.45
C LEU A 30 8.64 -2.40 5.87
N MET A 31 9.53 -2.25 4.92
CA MET A 31 9.69 -1.14 3.98
C MET A 31 10.48 -1.66 2.79
N PRO A 32 9.88 -1.82 1.63
CA PRO A 32 10.57 -2.36 0.46
C PRO A 32 11.54 -1.37 -0.18
N GLY A 33 11.43 -0.09 0.16
CA GLY A 33 12.22 0.96 -0.45
C GLY A 33 13.12 1.70 0.51
N THR A 34 14.03 2.46 -0.05
CA THR A 34 14.91 3.38 0.66
C THR A 34 14.37 4.79 0.50
N ILE A 35 14.33 5.55 1.60
CA ILE A 35 14.06 6.98 1.54
C ILE A 35 15.34 7.64 1.03
N ASP A 36 15.32 8.11 -0.20
CA ASP A 36 16.42 8.85 -0.79
C ASP A 36 16.40 10.29 -0.30
N ALA A 37 17.41 10.65 0.50
CA ALA A 37 17.55 12.00 1.04
C ALA A 37 17.68 13.09 -0.05
N SER A 38 18.15 12.75 -1.25
CA SER A 38 18.22 13.68 -2.38
C SER A 38 16.83 14.06 -2.92
N ARG A 39 15.81 13.26 -2.63
CA ARG A 39 14.43 13.44 -3.09
C ARG A 39 13.49 14.02 -2.03
N LEU A 40 13.99 14.50 -0.90
CA LEU A 40 13.17 15.02 0.19
C LEU A 40 12.22 16.14 -0.24
N SER A 41 12.58 16.96 -1.22
CA SER A 41 11.72 18.01 -1.79
C SER A 41 10.53 17.48 -2.61
N GLU A 42 10.52 16.22 -2.97
CA GLU A 42 9.44 15.59 -3.72
C GLU A 42 8.28 15.17 -2.81
N PHE A 43 8.52 14.98 -1.50
CA PHE A 43 7.45 14.72 -0.53
C PHE A 43 6.57 15.95 -0.32
N ALA A 44 5.36 15.75 0.21
CA ALA A 44 4.50 16.85 0.63
C ALA A 44 5.02 17.50 1.92
N SER A 45 5.42 16.68 2.90
CA SER A 45 6.17 17.12 4.08
C SER A 45 7.02 15.99 4.67
N VAL A 46 8.08 16.39 5.37
CA VAL A 46 8.91 15.51 6.20
C VAL A 46 9.11 16.21 7.55
N GLU A 47 8.64 15.60 8.59
CA GLU A 47 8.66 16.15 9.95
C GLU A 47 9.38 15.18 10.88
N CYS A 48 10.29 15.71 11.70
CA CYS A 48 10.95 14.95 12.74
C CYS A 48 10.76 15.68 14.08
N SER A 49 10.32 14.94 15.08
CA SER A 49 10.14 15.45 16.44
C SER A 49 10.73 14.52 17.48
N ILE A 50 10.92 15.03 18.68
CA ILE A 50 11.36 14.24 19.84
C ILE A 50 10.13 14.05 20.74
N LYS A 51 9.75 12.80 20.98
CA LYS A 51 8.68 12.44 21.91
C LYS A 51 9.13 12.62 23.38
N GLU A 52 8.18 12.73 24.31
CA GLU A 52 8.45 12.75 25.74
C GLU A 52 9.25 11.53 26.21
N SER A 53 9.10 10.38 25.55
CA SER A 53 9.88 9.16 25.76
C SER A 53 11.35 9.27 25.32
N GLY A 54 11.75 10.40 24.68
CA GLY A 54 13.07 10.61 24.11
C GLY A 54 13.28 9.97 22.74
N LYS A 55 12.32 9.22 22.21
CA LYS A 55 12.39 8.65 20.86
C LYS A 55 12.25 9.74 19.79
N TYR A 56 12.93 9.57 18.67
CA TYR A 56 12.64 10.36 17.47
C TYR A 56 11.38 9.82 16.78
N SER A 57 10.55 10.72 16.31
CA SER A 57 9.33 10.43 15.56
C SER A 57 9.44 11.09 14.20
N LEU A 58 9.52 10.28 13.14
CA LEU A 58 9.58 10.74 11.77
C LEU A 58 8.20 10.53 11.11
N THR A 59 7.66 11.59 10.53
CA THR A 59 6.43 11.55 9.72
C THR A 59 6.73 12.05 8.32
N ILE A 60 6.39 11.25 7.33
CA ILE A 60 6.53 11.59 5.92
C ILE A 60 5.15 11.57 5.27
N ARG A 61 4.78 12.67 4.64
CA ARG A 61 3.55 12.76 3.83
C ARG A 61 3.93 12.76 2.36
N PHE A 62 3.32 11.89 1.60
CA PHE A 62 3.50 11.83 0.16
C PHE A 62 2.55 12.80 -0.54
N LYS A 63 2.92 13.28 -1.70
CA LYS A 63 2.00 13.95 -2.61
C LYS A 63 1.04 12.92 -3.19
N ASN A 64 -0.20 13.33 -3.45
CA ASN A 64 -1.13 12.47 -4.16
C ASN A 64 -0.64 12.23 -5.59
N GLU A 65 -0.77 10.99 -6.06
CA GLU A 65 -0.33 10.59 -7.38
C GLU A 65 -1.46 9.85 -8.13
N THR A 66 -1.69 10.25 -9.37
CA THR A 66 -2.64 9.60 -10.29
C THR A 66 -1.87 8.74 -11.27
N ASN A 67 -2.28 7.48 -11.42
CA ASN A 67 -1.63 6.50 -12.30
C ASN A 67 -0.11 6.46 -12.11
N PRO A 68 0.39 6.25 -10.89
CA PRO A 68 1.82 6.35 -10.58
C PRO A 68 2.62 5.32 -11.36
N ASP A 69 3.73 5.74 -11.95
CA ASP A 69 4.66 4.84 -12.62
C ASP A 69 5.60 4.13 -11.62
N LYS A 70 6.36 3.16 -12.13
CA LYS A 70 7.33 2.39 -11.31
C LYS A 70 8.47 3.23 -10.72
N ASN A 71 8.68 4.46 -11.17
CA ASN A 71 9.69 5.40 -10.65
C ASN A 71 9.09 6.40 -9.66
N SER A 72 7.78 6.39 -9.51
CA SER A 72 7.06 7.19 -8.54
C SER A 72 7.65 7.02 -7.14
N LEU A 73 7.67 8.11 -6.38
CA LEU A 73 8.25 8.13 -5.04
C LEU A 73 7.50 7.19 -4.09
N ILE A 74 6.18 7.21 -4.15
CA ILE A 74 5.31 6.38 -3.29
C ILE A 74 5.47 4.89 -3.64
N VAL A 75 5.50 4.54 -4.93
CA VAL A 75 5.71 3.17 -5.41
C VAL A 75 7.05 2.64 -4.92
N LYS A 76 8.14 3.39 -5.11
CA LYS A 76 9.49 2.96 -4.71
C LYS A 76 9.69 2.90 -3.20
N THR A 77 9.12 3.87 -2.46
CA THR A 77 9.35 3.94 -1.02
C THR A 77 8.51 2.91 -0.25
N LEU A 78 7.28 2.67 -0.69
CA LEU A 78 6.36 1.74 0.00
C LEU A 78 6.22 0.39 -0.70
N GLY A 79 6.86 0.19 -1.87
CA GLY A 79 6.76 -1.04 -2.64
C GLY A 79 5.35 -1.35 -3.14
N LEU A 80 4.61 -0.29 -3.39
CA LEU A 80 3.24 -0.41 -3.88
C LEU A 80 3.21 -0.71 -5.39
N PRO A 81 2.12 -1.27 -5.92
CA PRO A 81 1.97 -1.49 -7.35
C PRO A 81 2.06 -0.18 -8.14
N SER A 82 2.72 -0.20 -9.27
CA SER A 82 2.60 0.87 -10.26
C SER A 82 1.27 0.76 -11.03
N TYR A 83 0.93 1.79 -11.79
CA TYR A 83 -0.23 1.74 -12.69
C TYR A 83 -0.21 0.52 -13.63
N GLU A 84 0.95 0.22 -14.22
CA GLU A 84 1.11 -0.92 -15.11
C GLU A 84 0.91 -2.25 -14.40
N ASP A 85 1.42 -2.39 -13.15
CA ASP A 85 1.23 -3.60 -12.36
C ASP A 85 -0.23 -3.79 -11.98
N ALA A 86 -0.90 -2.73 -11.50
CA ALA A 86 -2.32 -2.78 -11.14
C ALA A 86 -3.21 -3.08 -12.34
N LYS A 87 -2.92 -2.47 -13.50
CA LYS A 87 -3.64 -2.73 -14.74
C LYS A 87 -3.46 -4.18 -15.19
N LYS A 88 -2.24 -4.70 -15.13
CA LYS A 88 -1.95 -6.09 -15.48
C LYS A 88 -2.71 -7.07 -14.58
N THR A 89 -2.74 -6.83 -13.26
CA THR A 89 -3.53 -7.65 -12.33
C THR A 89 -5.02 -7.63 -12.70
N LEU A 90 -5.57 -6.45 -13.00
CA LEU A 90 -6.96 -6.32 -13.44
C LEU A 90 -7.23 -7.09 -14.74
N GLU A 91 -6.30 -7.04 -15.71
CA GLU A 91 -6.40 -7.79 -16.96
C GLU A 91 -6.36 -9.30 -16.74
N GLU A 92 -5.48 -9.79 -15.86
CA GLU A 92 -5.37 -11.20 -15.50
C GLU A 92 -6.64 -11.71 -14.80
N GLU A 93 -7.14 -10.97 -13.82
CA GLU A 93 -8.38 -11.30 -13.10
C GLU A 93 -9.62 -11.26 -14.01
N SER A 94 -9.63 -10.35 -14.99
CA SER A 94 -10.73 -10.22 -15.97
C SER A 94 -10.80 -11.36 -16.99
N SER A 95 -9.82 -12.25 -17.03
CA SER A 95 -9.74 -13.34 -17.99
C SER A 95 -10.23 -14.70 -17.45
N MET A 96 -10.92 -14.72 -16.32
CA MET A 96 -11.38 -15.94 -15.67
C MET A 96 -12.66 -16.51 -16.33
N ASP A 97 -12.78 -17.83 -16.35
CA ASP A 97 -13.97 -18.61 -16.72
C ASP A 97 -14.46 -18.50 -18.19
N GLY A 98 -13.57 -18.22 -19.12
CA GLY A 98 -13.91 -18.24 -20.55
C GLY A 98 -14.74 -17.04 -21.04
N VAL A 99 -14.95 -16.06 -20.17
CA VAL A 99 -15.56 -14.77 -20.50
C VAL A 99 -14.45 -13.75 -20.76
N LYS A 100 -14.36 -13.24 -21.97
CA LYS A 100 -13.40 -12.19 -22.30
C LYS A 100 -13.95 -10.85 -21.86
N ILE A 101 -13.29 -10.22 -20.91
CA ILE A 101 -13.58 -8.86 -20.45
C ILE A 101 -12.52 -7.94 -21.06
N ASN A 102 -12.96 -6.87 -21.72
CA ASN A 102 -12.07 -5.83 -22.22
C ASN A 102 -12.08 -4.65 -21.25
N ILE A 103 -10.91 -4.18 -20.86
CA ILE A 103 -10.76 -2.97 -20.04
C ILE A 103 -10.72 -1.78 -20.98
N ASP A 104 -11.82 -0.99 -21.00
CA ASP A 104 -11.92 0.20 -21.84
C ASP A 104 -11.13 1.37 -21.24
N SER A 105 -11.15 1.49 -19.91
CA SER A 105 -10.35 2.47 -19.17
C SER A 105 -10.10 1.98 -17.74
N PHE A 106 -8.98 2.39 -17.18
CA PHE A 106 -8.60 2.17 -15.79
C PHE A 106 -7.82 3.37 -15.30
N ASN A 107 -8.18 3.88 -14.12
CA ASN A 107 -7.44 4.90 -13.42
C ASN A 107 -7.42 4.55 -11.93
N PHE A 108 -6.31 4.78 -11.27
CA PHE A 108 -6.24 4.70 -9.82
C PHE A 108 -5.31 5.77 -9.25
N ASN A 109 -5.53 6.11 -7.99
CA ASN A 109 -4.75 7.12 -7.31
C ASN A 109 -4.14 6.55 -6.02
N TYR A 110 -3.03 7.13 -5.59
CA TYR A 110 -2.60 7.06 -4.21
C TYR A 110 -2.82 8.42 -3.57
N GLU A 111 -3.63 8.45 -2.51
CA GLU A 111 -4.04 9.68 -1.84
C GLU A 111 -3.84 9.58 -0.33
N ASP A 112 -3.62 10.72 0.32
CA ASP A 112 -3.46 10.86 1.76
C ASP A 112 -2.43 9.90 2.38
N CYS A 113 -1.39 9.56 1.60
CA CYS A 113 -0.40 8.61 2.06
C CYS A 113 0.53 9.23 3.10
N VAL A 114 0.59 8.58 4.25
CA VAL A 114 1.46 8.96 5.37
C VAL A 114 2.28 7.76 5.82
N PHE A 115 3.58 7.94 5.90
CA PHE A 115 4.49 7.01 6.56
C PHE A 115 4.96 7.61 7.88
N PHE A 116 5.00 6.78 8.90
CA PHE A 116 5.45 7.14 10.23
C PHE A 116 6.42 6.10 10.78
N CYS A 117 7.47 6.54 11.49
CA CYS A 117 8.28 5.63 12.31
C CYS A 117 8.80 6.29 13.58
N ASP A 118 8.94 5.46 14.63
CA ASP A 118 9.66 5.79 15.85
C ASP A 118 11.05 5.16 15.82
N ILE A 119 12.05 5.95 16.17
CA ILE A 119 13.47 5.56 16.13
C ILE A 119 14.07 5.73 17.51
N ASN A 120 14.79 4.71 18.00
CA ASN A 120 15.58 4.82 19.20
C ASN A 120 16.80 5.72 18.93
N PRO A 121 16.97 6.87 19.64
CA PRO A 121 18.05 7.81 19.35
C PRO A 121 19.45 7.29 19.66
N LYS A 122 19.55 6.25 20.51
CA LYS A 122 20.85 5.68 20.92
C LYS A 122 21.34 4.59 19.98
N THR A 123 20.43 3.72 19.52
CA THR A 123 20.76 2.59 18.65
C THR A 123 20.44 2.86 17.18
N LEU A 124 19.65 3.90 16.90
CA LEU A 124 19.07 4.24 15.58
C LEU A 124 18.17 3.14 15.01
N GLU A 125 17.71 2.25 15.86
CA GLU A 125 16.79 1.18 15.49
C GLU A 125 15.35 1.70 15.41
N ILE A 126 14.62 1.23 14.42
CA ILE A 126 13.18 1.51 14.27
C ILE A 126 12.44 0.67 15.30
N THR A 127 11.60 1.28 16.12
CA THR A 127 10.83 0.60 17.18
C THR A 127 9.34 0.46 16.84
N HIS A 128 8.85 1.24 15.91
CA HIS A 128 7.49 1.19 15.41
C HIS A 128 7.43 1.85 14.04
N THR A 129 6.66 1.27 13.13
CA THR A 129 6.28 1.93 11.88
C THR A 129 4.79 1.74 11.62
N TYR A 130 4.18 2.70 10.97
CA TYR A 130 2.92 2.51 10.29
C TYR A 130 2.86 3.35 9.02
N TRP A 131 2.02 2.96 8.10
CA TRP A 131 1.65 3.79 6.97
C TRP A 131 0.17 3.63 6.65
N THR A 132 -0.40 4.69 6.14
CA THR A 132 -1.80 4.73 5.68
C THR A 132 -1.83 5.28 4.28
N LEU A 133 -2.80 4.84 3.50
CA LEU A 133 -3.10 5.43 2.19
C LEU A 133 -4.55 5.18 1.83
N LYS A 134 -5.08 6.04 0.96
CA LYS A 134 -6.30 5.80 0.20
C LYS A 134 -5.94 5.46 -1.24
N ASN A 135 -6.67 4.50 -1.79
CA ASN A 135 -6.46 4.01 -3.15
C ASN A 135 -7.78 4.00 -3.93
N PRO A 136 -8.35 5.16 -4.24
CA PRO A 136 -9.53 5.21 -5.10
C PRO A 136 -9.19 4.78 -6.52
N SER A 137 -10.04 3.93 -7.11
CA SER A 137 -9.91 3.54 -8.50
C SER A 137 -11.23 3.60 -9.26
N VAL A 138 -11.13 3.83 -10.55
CA VAL A 138 -12.25 3.78 -11.50
C VAL A 138 -11.86 2.94 -12.69
N SER A 139 -12.66 1.92 -12.96
CA SER A 139 -12.48 1.09 -14.16
C SER A 139 -13.76 1.00 -14.97
N LYS A 140 -13.61 0.99 -16.27
CA LYS A 140 -14.69 0.73 -17.21
C LYS A 140 -14.35 -0.50 -18.03
N VAL A 141 -15.22 -1.49 -17.97
CA VAL A 141 -15.00 -2.78 -18.60
C VAL A 141 -16.17 -3.13 -19.51
N THR A 142 -15.88 -3.81 -20.61
CA THR A 142 -16.87 -4.28 -21.57
C THR A 142 -16.70 -5.77 -21.82
N THR A 143 -17.81 -6.50 -21.81
CA THR A 143 -17.86 -7.90 -22.22
C THR A 143 -18.99 -8.12 -23.23
N ILE A 144 -18.89 -9.24 -23.96
CA ILE A 144 -19.91 -9.68 -24.91
C ILE A 144 -20.41 -11.05 -24.45
N ILE A 145 -21.70 -11.12 -24.15
CA ILE A 145 -22.38 -12.36 -23.79
C ILE A 145 -23.42 -12.67 -24.87
N GLY A 146 -23.13 -13.71 -25.66
CA GLY A 146 -23.94 -14.00 -26.84
C GLY A 146 -23.86 -12.89 -27.87
N LEU A 147 -24.97 -12.19 -28.12
CA LEU A 147 -25.05 -11.03 -29.03
C LEU A 147 -25.13 -9.69 -28.29
N THR A 148 -25.08 -9.72 -26.96
CA THR A 148 -25.29 -8.54 -26.12
C THR A 148 -23.93 -8.01 -25.62
N LYS A 149 -23.67 -6.73 -25.90
CA LYS A 149 -22.55 -5.98 -25.34
C LYS A 149 -22.98 -5.39 -23.98
N ILE A 150 -22.24 -5.71 -22.93
CA ILE A 150 -22.46 -5.19 -21.58
C ILE A 150 -21.24 -4.35 -21.20
N THR A 151 -21.48 -3.12 -20.75
CA THR A 151 -20.44 -2.23 -20.22
C THR A 151 -20.76 -1.90 -18.78
N VAL A 152 -19.75 -2.05 -17.91
CA VAL A 152 -19.86 -1.79 -16.48
C VAL A 152 -18.78 -0.78 -16.09
N GLU A 153 -19.15 0.20 -15.29
CA GLU A 153 -18.23 1.11 -14.64
C GLU A 153 -18.19 0.78 -13.16
N MET A 154 -16.99 0.59 -12.62
CA MET A 154 -16.75 0.24 -11.22
C MET A 154 -15.91 1.31 -10.57
N THR A 155 -16.30 1.73 -9.37
CA THR A 155 -15.52 2.63 -8.54
C THR A 155 -15.22 1.94 -7.22
N THR A 156 -13.96 1.95 -6.81
CA THR A 156 -13.55 1.47 -5.48
C THR A 156 -12.94 2.63 -4.68
N ASN A 157 -13.09 2.58 -3.37
CA ASN A 157 -12.48 3.52 -2.44
C ASN A 157 -11.89 2.69 -1.30
N ASP A 158 -10.66 2.25 -1.50
CA ASP A 158 -9.97 1.45 -0.50
C ASP A 158 -9.11 2.36 0.40
N GLU A 159 -9.13 2.08 1.69
CA GLU A 159 -8.24 2.69 2.67
C GLU A 159 -7.45 1.59 3.38
N THR A 160 -6.14 1.72 3.39
CA THR A 160 -5.25 0.73 3.99
C THR A 160 -4.44 1.39 5.10
N THR A 161 -4.38 0.69 6.25
CA THR A 161 -3.46 1.02 7.34
C THR A 161 -2.64 -0.22 7.68
N THR A 162 -1.32 -0.07 7.71
CA THR A 162 -0.41 -1.14 8.06
C THR A 162 0.51 -0.67 9.20
N SER A 163 0.62 -1.46 10.26
CA SER A 163 1.48 -1.17 11.41
C SER A 163 2.41 -2.32 11.71
N TYR A 164 3.63 -2.00 12.12
CA TYR A 164 4.64 -2.95 12.57
C TYR A 164 5.25 -2.46 13.88
N TRP A 165 5.42 -3.37 14.84
CA TRP A 165 6.02 -3.10 16.14
C TRP A 165 6.79 -4.34 16.63
N ASP A 166 7.52 -4.20 17.75
CA ASP A 166 8.28 -5.28 18.36
C ASP A 166 9.32 -5.90 17.42
N PHE A 167 10.10 -5.03 16.76
CA PHE A 167 11.25 -5.48 15.97
C PHE A 167 12.27 -6.14 16.90
N GLY A 168 12.47 -7.44 16.77
CA GLY A 168 13.50 -8.19 17.50
C GLY A 168 14.86 -8.00 16.82
N TYR A 169 15.63 -7.02 17.30
CA TYR A 169 17.03 -6.82 16.91
C TYR A 169 17.97 -7.71 17.73
#